data_693c15c801203bd79bfbf4c12babada1
#
_entry.id   693c15c801203bd79bfbf4c12babada1
#
_cell.length_a   1.000
_cell.length_b   1.000
_cell.length_c   1.000
_cell.angle_alpha   90.00
_cell.angle_beta   90.00
_cell.angle_gamma   90.00
#
_symmetry.space_group_name_H-M   'P 1'
#
loop_
_entity.id
_entity.type
_entity.pdbx_description
1 polymer ?
#
loop_
_entity_poly.entity_id
_entity_poly.type
_entity_poly.pdbx_seq_one_letter_code
_entity_poly.pdbx_strand_id
1 'polypeptide(L)'
;MNKSSFFIIGQHAVIEALRNPKRKVLRVFLTEESKKNIHKKSPNKNLLSDIKVYFKTKKELDKYSTRENLQHQGYVAEVEHIQKPVLKEYIKERNNVTLICLDGVTDPRNIGSLIRSAASFNIDGVIIKERNFPSESNLCIKQQVVQ
;
A
#
# COMPACT_ATOMS: atom_id res chain seq x y z
N MET A 1 11.30 13.86 -14.68
CA MET A 1 11.58 12.54 -14.11
C MET A 1 10.25 11.82 -14.02
N ASN A 2 10.06 10.72 -14.75
CA ASN A 2 8.86 9.90 -14.63
C ASN A 2 8.86 9.26 -13.23
N LYS A 3 7.97 9.69 -12.37
CA LYS A 3 7.73 8.99 -11.11
C LYS A 3 7.20 7.62 -11.48
N SER A 4 7.94 6.58 -11.16
CA SER A 4 7.50 5.22 -11.42
C SER A 4 6.27 4.92 -10.59
N SER A 5 5.18 4.53 -11.25
CA SER A 5 3.96 4.06 -10.61
C SER A 5 3.95 2.54 -10.58
N PHE A 6 3.13 1.96 -9.69
CA PHE A 6 2.89 0.52 -9.63
C PHE A 6 1.43 0.23 -9.29
N PHE A 7 1.02 -1.04 -9.42
CA PHE A 7 -0.34 -1.45 -9.17
C PHE A 7 -0.48 -2.13 -7.81
N ILE A 8 -1.46 -1.67 -7.02
CA ILE A 8 -1.93 -2.31 -5.80
C ILE A 8 -3.17 -3.14 -6.14
N ILE A 9 -3.22 -4.39 -5.66
CA ILE A 9 -4.22 -5.38 -6.04
C ILE A 9 -4.94 -5.92 -4.81
N GLY A 10 -6.27 -6.00 -4.88
CA GLY A 10 -7.13 -6.56 -3.85
C GLY A 10 -7.81 -5.52 -2.96
N GLN A 11 -8.98 -5.90 -2.43
CA GLN A 11 -9.91 -5.00 -1.75
C GLN A 11 -9.28 -4.22 -0.60
N HIS A 12 -8.67 -4.92 0.36
CA HIS A 12 -8.12 -4.26 1.55
C HIS A 12 -6.98 -3.31 1.19
N ALA A 13 -6.03 -3.76 0.36
CA ALA A 13 -4.89 -2.95 -0.04
C ALA A 13 -5.31 -1.67 -0.78
N VAL A 14 -6.29 -1.76 -1.68
CA VAL A 14 -6.80 -0.60 -2.42
C VAL A 14 -7.55 0.37 -1.49
N ILE A 15 -8.42 -0.12 -0.61
CA ILE A 15 -9.16 0.73 0.32
C ILE A 15 -8.20 1.49 1.26
N GLU A 16 -7.18 0.82 1.78
CA GLU A 16 -6.21 1.47 2.64
C GLU A 16 -5.30 2.46 1.89
N ALA A 17 -4.94 2.15 0.65
CA ALA A 17 -4.25 3.12 -0.20
C ALA A 17 -5.07 4.40 -0.42
N LEU A 18 -6.39 4.26 -0.58
CA LEU A 18 -7.32 5.37 -0.72
C LEU A 18 -7.50 6.18 0.58
N ARG A 19 -7.36 5.53 1.74
CA ARG A 19 -7.45 6.18 3.06
C ARG A 19 -6.16 6.88 3.47
N ASN A 20 -5.03 6.47 2.93
CA ASN A 20 -3.73 6.99 3.32
C ASN A 20 -3.44 8.34 2.64
N PRO A 21 -3.41 9.46 3.38
CA PRO A 21 -3.18 10.79 2.82
C PRO A 21 -1.78 10.96 2.21
N LYS A 22 -0.82 10.12 2.62
CA LYS A 22 0.55 10.12 2.08
C LYS A 22 0.68 9.33 0.78
N ARG A 23 -0.35 8.55 0.40
CA ARG A 23 -0.35 7.72 -0.81
C ARG A 23 -1.07 8.44 -1.94
N LYS A 24 -0.34 8.82 -2.98
CA LYS A 24 -0.96 9.37 -4.18
C LYS A 24 -1.50 8.26 -5.07
N VAL A 25 -2.82 8.17 -5.14
CA VAL A 25 -3.55 7.26 -6.03
C VAL A 25 -3.79 7.99 -7.36
N LEU A 26 -3.32 7.43 -8.47
CA LEU A 26 -3.43 8.02 -9.80
C LEU A 26 -4.76 7.68 -10.46
N ARG A 27 -5.15 6.41 -10.37
CA ARG A 27 -6.42 5.89 -10.90
C ARG A 27 -6.78 4.56 -10.24
N VAL A 28 -8.07 4.25 -10.27
CA VAL A 28 -8.62 3.02 -9.71
C VAL A 28 -9.42 2.28 -10.77
N PHE A 29 -9.27 0.97 -10.83
CA PHE A 29 -10.02 0.08 -11.68
C PHE A 29 -10.90 -0.81 -10.79
N LEU A 30 -12.19 -0.77 -10.99
CA LEU A 30 -13.19 -1.46 -10.18
C LEU A 30 -14.17 -2.23 -11.05
N THR A 31 -14.70 -3.32 -10.49
CA THR A 31 -15.96 -3.87 -11.02
C THR A 31 -17.14 -3.04 -10.49
N GLU A 32 -18.29 -3.10 -11.15
CA GLU A 32 -19.53 -2.42 -10.68
C GLU A 32 -19.90 -2.85 -9.26
N GLU A 33 -19.76 -4.13 -8.93
CA GLU A 33 -20.00 -4.67 -7.59
C GLU A 33 -19.06 -4.05 -6.55
N SER A 34 -17.77 -3.94 -6.89
CA SER A 34 -16.74 -3.39 -6.00
C SER A 34 -16.98 -1.92 -5.68
N LYS A 35 -17.47 -1.13 -6.65
CA LYS A 35 -17.86 0.26 -6.43
C LYS A 35 -18.95 0.38 -5.36
N LYS A 36 -20.00 -0.41 -5.48
CA LYS A 36 -21.11 -0.43 -4.49
C LYS A 36 -20.59 -0.78 -3.08
N ASN A 37 -19.64 -1.69 -3.01
CA ASN A 37 -19.07 -2.14 -1.73
C ASN A 37 -18.14 -1.11 -1.07
N ILE A 38 -17.43 -0.26 -1.83
CA ILE A 38 -16.62 0.83 -1.27
C ILE A 38 -17.50 1.81 -0.50
N HIS A 39 -18.64 2.23 -1.08
CA HIS A 39 -19.58 3.12 -0.41
C HIS A 39 -20.14 2.53 0.89
N LYS A 40 -20.44 1.24 0.91
CA LYS A 40 -20.92 0.55 2.13
C LYS A 40 -19.87 0.52 3.24
N LYS A 41 -18.59 0.34 2.91
CA LYS A 41 -17.50 0.22 3.89
C LYS A 41 -16.93 1.55 4.38
N SER A 42 -17.26 2.65 3.73
CA SER A 42 -16.80 3.98 4.09
C SER A 42 -17.91 5.01 3.82
N PRO A 43 -19.04 4.93 4.54
CA PRO A 43 -20.22 5.78 4.27
C PRO A 43 -19.94 7.26 4.48
N ASN A 44 -19.00 7.62 5.36
CA ASN A 44 -18.71 8.99 5.75
C ASN A 44 -17.54 9.64 4.97
N LYS A 45 -16.90 8.91 4.06
CA LYS A 45 -15.82 9.44 3.21
C LYS A 45 -16.03 9.01 1.77
N ASN A 46 -16.19 9.98 0.89
CA ASN A 46 -16.17 9.71 -0.54
C ASN A 46 -14.72 9.47 -0.99
N LEU A 47 -14.23 8.24 -0.81
CA LEU A 47 -12.85 7.85 -1.11
C LEU A 47 -12.48 7.96 -2.60
N LEU A 48 -13.46 8.20 -3.47
CA LEU A 48 -13.28 8.24 -4.92
C LEU A 48 -13.52 9.62 -5.52
N SER A 49 -13.79 10.67 -4.72
CA SER A 49 -14.22 12.00 -5.22
C SER A 49 -13.23 12.63 -6.19
N ASP A 50 -11.93 12.51 -5.93
CA ASP A 50 -10.89 13.21 -6.71
C ASP A 50 -10.03 12.24 -7.53
N ILE A 51 -10.50 10.99 -7.72
CA ILE A 51 -9.72 9.94 -8.34
C ILE A 51 -10.40 9.47 -9.63
N LYS A 52 -9.61 9.27 -10.68
CA LYS A 52 -10.09 8.69 -11.94
C LYS A 52 -10.46 7.21 -11.72
N VAL A 53 -11.76 6.90 -11.84
CA VAL A 53 -12.29 5.54 -11.71
C VAL A 53 -12.63 4.97 -13.07
N TYR A 54 -12.12 3.77 -13.36
CA TYR A 54 -12.40 3.02 -14.58
C TYR A 54 -13.13 1.73 -14.23
N PHE A 55 -14.26 1.50 -14.90
CA PHE A 55 -15.00 0.25 -14.73
C PHE A 55 -14.44 -0.82 -15.64
N LYS A 56 -14.21 -2.01 -15.08
CA LYS A 56 -13.61 -3.16 -15.74
C LYS A 56 -14.31 -4.45 -15.32
N THR A 57 -14.36 -5.40 -16.22
CA THR A 57 -14.78 -6.77 -15.91
C THR A 57 -13.71 -7.49 -15.08
N LYS A 58 -14.08 -8.56 -14.37
CA LYS A 58 -13.12 -9.41 -13.64
C LYS A 58 -12.00 -9.91 -14.56
N LYS A 59 -12.37 -10.39 -15.76
CA LYS A 59 -11.42 -10.87 -16.78
C LYS A 59 -10.41 -9.81 -17.23
N GLU A 60 -10.83 -8.56 -17.34
CA GLU A 60 -9.91 -7.45 -17.67
C GLU A 60 -8.98 -7.10 -16.52
N LEU A 61 -9.40 -7.34 -15.27
CA LEU A 61 -8.57 -7.11 -14.09
C LEU A 61 -7.55 -8.23 -13.86
N ASP A 62 -7.80 -9.44 -14.33
CA ASP A 62 -6.89 -10.58 -14.20
C ASP A 62 -5.48 -10.29 -14.75
N LYS A 63 -5.38 -9.46 -15.81
CA LYS A 63 -4.09 -9.07 -16.39
C LYS A 63 -3.14 -8.34 -15.40
N TYR A 64 -3.68 -7.74 -14.34
CA TYR A 64 -2.90 -7.10 -13.29
C TYR A 64 -2.44 -8.09 -12.22
N SER A 65 -3.08 -9.27 -12.13
CA SER A 65 -2.85 -10.30 -11.11
C SER A 65 -1.81 -11.35 -11.49
N THR A 66 -1.42 -11.43 -12.76
CA THR A 66 -0.65 -12.54 -13.35
C THR A 66 0.75 -12.72 -12.79
N ARG A 67 1.38 -11.66 -12.25
CA ARG A 67 2.77 -11.72 -11.77
C ARG A 67 2.94 -12.31 -10.37
N GLU A 68 1.92 -12.24 -9.51
CA GLU A 68 2.03 -12.60 -8.08
C GLU A 68 0.92 -13.56 -7.62
N ASN A 69 0.12 -14.14 -8.53
CA ASN A 69 -1.03 -14.99 -8.21
C ASN A 69 -2.01 -14.35 -7.20
N LEU A 70 -2.15 -13.03 -7.23
CA LEU A 70 -2.97 -12.28 -6.29
C LEU A 70 -4.41 -12.23 -6.77
N GLN A 71 -5.35 -12.52 -5.87
CA GLN A 71 -6.76 -12.32 -6.16
C GLN A 71 -7.12 -10.84 -6.07
N HIS A 72 -7.52 -10.25 -7.20
CA HIS A 72 -7.87 -8.82 -7.26
C HIS A 72 -9.20 -8.49 -6.59
N GLN A 73 -10.10 -9.45 -6.41
CA GLN A 73 -11.42 -9.26 -5.78
C GLN A 73 -12.25 -8.10 -6.39
N GLY A 74 -11.94 -7.72 -7.64
CA GLY A 74 -12.57 -6.57 -8.30
C GLY A 74 -11.95 -5.21 -8.00
N TYR A 75 -10.75 -5.16 -7.37
CA TYR A 75 -10.07 -3.92 -6.97
C TYR A 75 -8.62 -3.90 -7.45
N VAL A 76 -8.27 -2.87 -8.21
CA VAL A 76 -6.89 -2.55 -8.62
C VAL A 76 -6.72 -1.04 -8.56
N ALA A 77 -5.61 -0.56 -8.05
CA ALA A 77 -5.25 0.85 -8.04
C ALA A 77 -3.83 1.06 -8.57
N GLU A 78 -3.64 2.08 -9.39
CA GLU A 78 -2.32 2.58 -9.76
C GLU A 78 -1.92 3.70 -8.82
N VAL A 79 -0.75 3.59 -8.20
CA VAL A 79 -0.27 4.50 -7.18
C VAL A 79 1.18 4.91 -7.44
N GLU A 80 1.58 6.08 -6.95
CA GLU A 80 3.00 6.48 -6.88
C GLU A 80 3.66 5.85 -5.65
N HIS A 81 4.99 5.64 -5.72
CA HIS A 81 5.76 5.23 -4.55
C HIS A 81 5.71 6.30 -3.45
N ILE A 82 5.62 5.87 -2.20
CA ILE A 82 5.74 6.78 -1.05
C ILE A 82 7.20 7.25 -0.97
N GLN A 83 7.39 8.55 -0.81
CA GLN A 83 8.73 9.10 -0.59
C GLN A 83 9.25 8.62 0.77
N LYS A 84 10.41 7.97 0.74
CA LYS A 84 11.07 7.52 1.95
C LYS A 84 11.79 8.72 2.58
N PRO A 85 11.62 8.98 3.88
CA PRO A 85 12.37 10.03 4.55
C PRO A 85 13.87 9.66 4.60
N VAL A 86 14.73 10.67 4.58
CA VAL A 86 16.15 10.49 4.84
C VAL A 86 16.32 10.28 6.35
N LEU A 87 16.90 9.17 6.76
CA LEU A 87 17.01 8.78 8.17
C LEU A 87 17.63 9.89 9.06
N LYS A 88 18.67 10.55 8.57
CA LYS A 88 19.33 11.65 9.28
C LYS A 88 18.41 12.82 9.57
N GLU A 89 17.57 13.20 8.60
CA GLU A 89 16.58 14.27 8.72
C GLU A 89 15.46 13.83 9.64
N TYR A 90 14.97 12.61 9.47
CA TYR A 90 13.92 12.02 10.29
C TYR A 90 14.24 12.02 11.79
N ILE A 91 15.50 11.71 12.15
CA ILE A 91 15.95 11.70 13.54
C ILE A 91 16.15 13.12 14.08
N LYS A 92 16.70 14.04 13.26
CA LYS A 92 16.94 15.44 13.69
C LYS A 92 15.67 16.21 14.08
N GLU A 93 14.56 15.90 13.43
CA GLU A 93 13.29 16.59 13.64
C GLU A 93 12.53 16.11 14.88
N ARG A 94 13.06 15.13 15.62
CA ARG A 94 12.38 14.47 16.75
C ARG A 94 13.27 14.35 17.97
N ASN A 95 12.72 14.61 19.15
CA ASN A 95 13.47 14.51 20.40
C ASN A 95 13.73 13.05 20.80
N ASN A 96 12.74 12.18 20.61
CA ASN A 96 12.83 10.75 20.92
C ASN A 96 12.33 9.96 19.74
N VAL A 97 13.09 8.96 19.30
CA VAL A 97 12.73 8.09 18.19
C VAL A 97 13.06 6.64 18.53
N THR A 98 12.08 5.78 18.41
CA THR A 98 12.26 4.33 18.53
C THR A 98 12.23 3.70 17.15
N LEU A 99 13.33 3.05 16.75
CA LEU A 99 13.48 2.44 15.44
C LEU A 99 13.74 0.94 15.57
N ILE A 100 13.17 0.16 14.66
CA ILE A 100 13.52 -1.27 14.47
C ILE A 100 14.39 -1.39 13.23
N CYS A 101 15.53 -2.08 13.37
CA CYS A 101 16.39 -2.41 12.25
C CYS A 101 16.21 -3.89 11.88
N LEU A 102 15.80 -4.14 10.62
CA LEU A 102 15.66 -5.49 10.08
C LEU A 102 16.91 -5.84 9.27
N ASP A 103 17.75 -6.73 9.82
CA ASP A 103 18.90 -7.27 9.09
C ASP A 103 18.61 -8.72 8.67
N GLY A 104 18.82 -8.99 7.37
CA GLY A 104 18.65 -10.33 6.79
C GLY A 104 17.22 -10.83 6.60
N VAL A 105 16.20 -10.05 6.94
CA VAL A 105 14.80 -10.43 6.69
C VAL A 105 14.44 -10.14 5.24
N THR A 106 14.21 -11.19 4.45
CA THR A 106 13.95 -11.09 3.00
C THR A 106 12.53 -11.47 2.59
N ASP A 107 11.83 -12.27 3.39
CA ASP A 107 10.45 -12.69 3.09
C ASP A 107 9.48 -11.50 3.27
N PRO A 108 8.77 -11.09 2.20
CA PRO A 108 7.80 -9.99 2.26
C PRO A 108 6.68 -10.20 3.31
N ARG A 109 6.31 -11.45 3.59
CA ARG A 109 5.28 -11.77 4.58
C ARG A 109 5.78 -11.48 5.99
N ASN A 110 7.02 -11.87 6.30
CA ASN A 110 7.64 -11.60 7.58
C ASN A 110 7.87 -10.10 7.78
N ILE A 111 8.36 -9.40 6.76
CA ILE A 111 8.52 -7.94 6.77
C ILE A 111 7.18 -7.26 7.07
N GLY A 112 6.12 -7.62 6.35
CA GLY A 112 4.79 -7.07 6.59
C GLY A 112 4.24 -7.37 7.98
N SER A 113 4.51 -8.57 8.54
CA SER A 113 4.14 -8.92 9.90
C SER A 113 4.88 -8.07 10.95
N LEU A 114 6.18 -7.89 10.77
CA LEU A 114 7.01 -7.06 11.64
C LEU A 114 6.59 -5.59 11.61
N ILE A 115 6.27 -5.05 10.43
CA ILE A 115 5.75 -3.68 10.31
C ILE A 115 4.43 -3.51 11.06
N ARG A 116 3.49 -4.47 10.96
CA ARG A 116 2.24 -4.41 11.73
C ARG A 116 2.49 -4.45 13.24
N SER A 117 3.38 -5.32 13.69
CA SER A 117 3.76 -5.37 15.11
C SER A 117 4.41 -4.07 15.56
N ALA A 118 5.32 -3.52 14.77
CA ALA A 118 5.96 -2.23 15.04
C ALA A 118 4.91 -1.11 15.20
N ALA A 119 3.92 -1.05 14.30
CA ALA A 119 2.83 -0.09 14.39
C ALA A 119 2.00 -0.28 15.67
N SER A 120 1.69 -1.52 16.06
CA SER A 120 0.94 -1.82 17.28
C SER A 120 1.68 -1.40 18.57
N PHE A 121 3.01 -1.34 18.53
CA PHE A 121 3.84 -0.87 19.63
C PHE A 121 4.24 0.60 19.51
N ASN A 122 3.62 1.36 18.62
CA ASN A 122 3.94 2.76 18.34
C ASN A 122 5.43 3.01 18.03
N ILE A 123 6.06 2.11 17.30
CA ILE A 123 7.43 2.26 16.81
C ILE A 123 7.43 3.32 15.69
N ASP A 124 8.33 4.29 15.77
CA ASP A 124 8.38 5.44 14.86
C ASP A 124 8.87 5.10 13.46
N GLY A 125 9.64 4.04 13.31
CA GLY A 125 10.12 3.64 11.98
C GLY A 125 10.79 2.29 11.95
N VAL A 126 10.86 1.73 10.74
CA VAL A 126 11.54 0.47 10.45
C VAL A 126 12.63 0.72 9.41
N ILE A 127 13.87 0.38 9.77
CA ILE A 127 15.04 0.45 8.90
C ILE A 127 15.24 -0.90 8.24
N ILE A 128 15.33 -0.94 6.92
CA ILE A 128 15.51 -2.16 6.15
C ILE A 128 16.63 -1.97 5.16
N LYS A 129 17.51 -2.96 5.04
CA LYS A 129 18.63 -2.93 4.12
C LYS A 129 18.15 -2.98 2.66
N GLU A 130 18.49 -1.97 1.86
CA GLU A 130 17.96 -1.77 0.52
C GLU A 130 18.19 -2.96 -0.43
N ARG A 131 19.34 -3.65 -0.33
CA ARG A 131 19.67 -4.81 -1.18
C ARG A 131 18.74 -6.02 -0.99
N ASN A 132 18.10 -6.13 0.16
CA ASN A 132 17.26 -7.27 0.52
C ASN A 132 15.77 -6.90 0.57
N PHE A 133 15.45 -5.64 0.31
CA PHE A 133 14.06 -5.21 0.33
C PHE A 133 13.44 -5.52 -1.04
N PRO A 134 12.44 -6.38 -1.11
CA PRO A 134 11.64 -6.48 -2.33
C PRO A 134 11.10 -5.08 -2.63
N SER A 135 11.25 -4.62 -3.86
CA SER A 135 10.53 -3.43 -4.32
C SER A 135 9.09 -3.51 -3.81
N GLU A 136 8.46 -2.38 -3.46
CA GLU A 136 7.09 -2.36 -2.90
C GLU A 136 6.23 -3.40 -3.62
N SER A 137 6.16 -4.62 -3.05
CA SER A 137 5.37 -5.70 -3.61
C SER A 137 3.94 -5.62 -3.08
N ASN A 138 2.98 -6.08 -3.86
CA ASN A 138 1.59 -6.16 -3.41
C ASN A 138 1.42 -7.02 -2.14
N LEU A 139 2.32 -7.97 -1.90
CA LEU A 139 2.35 -8.78 -0.68
C LEU A 139 2.74 -7.93 0.55
N CYS A 140 3.77 -7.10 0.44
CA CYS A 140 4.14 -6.15 1.49
C CYS A 140 3.01 -5.18 1.77
N ILE A 141 2.39 -4.61 0.74
CA ILE A 141 1.30 -3.64 0.88
C ILE A 141 0.08 -4.26 1.54
N LYS A 142 -0.32 -5.48 1.17
CA LYS A 142 -1.43 -6.18 1.84
C LYS A 142 -1.22 -6.34 3.34
N GLN A 143 0.03 -6.38 3.79
CA GLN A 143 0.39 -6.59 5.18
C GLN A 143 0.74 -5.29 5.92
N GLN A 144 1.06 -4.21 5.20
CA GLN A 144 1.30 -2.87 5.77
C GLN A 144 0.02 -2.10 6.12
N VAL A 145 -1.14 -2.70 5.92
CA VAL A 145 -2.45 -2.08 6.09
C VAL A 145 -2.82 -2.00 7.57
N VAL A 146 -1.97 -1.33 8.36
CA VAL A 146 -2.37 -0.83 9.68
C VAL A 146 -1.57 0.45 9.96
N GLN A 147 -2.06 1.55 9.49
CA GLN A 147 -1.99 2.90 10.08
C GLN A 147 -2.95 3.83 9.37
#